data_e071eeba6dc83e295c00dbae15b95be6
#
_entry.id   e071eeba6dc83e295c00dbae15b95be6
#
_cell.length_a   1.000
_cell.length_b   1.000
_cell.length_c   1.000
_cell.angle_alpha   90.00
_cell.angle_beta   90.00
_cell.angle_gamma   90.00
#
_symmetry.space_group_name_H-M   'P 1'
#
loop_
_entity.id
_entity.type
_entity.pdbx_description
1 polymer ?
#
loop_
_entity_poly.entity_id
_entity_poly.type
_entity_poly.pdbx_seq_one_letter_code
_entity_poly.pdbx_strand_id
1 'polypeptide(L)'
;MQQDENRFPVLTVVTLTLTVTLTATRLGGTGVEHALRRDPDALGSGELWRLLSPVLVQTDPSWFAVVSVFATCAVIGVIGERVFSRPRWAALYLVGALAGHGIGEVFQPRQGGTSVAFAGVLGGLAAHALRRGSRVPKPVQFWAALGIPLAVIDTTSEDIHGLPFLAGFGLALFWRWRDAR
;
A
#
# COMPACT_ATOMS: atom_id res chain seq x y z
N MET A 1 -14.75 20.52 -5.42
CA MET A 1 -13.32 20.65 -5.07
C MET A 1 -12.52 20.30 -6.32
N GLN A 2 -11.99 21.30 -7.03
CA GLN A 2 -11.05 21.11 -8.14
C GLN A 2 -9.74 20.62 -7.52
N GLN A 3 -9.41 19.36 -7.71
CA GLN A 3 -8.07 18.87 -7.40
C GLN A 3 -7.20 19.14 -8.63
N ASP A 4 -6.07 19.78 -8.35
CA ASP A 4 -5.11 20.22 -9.35
C ASP A 4 -4.48 19.01 -10.04
N GLU A 5 -4.76 18.79 -11.32
CA GLU A 5 -4.18 17.66 -12.09
C GLU A 5 -2.64 17.73 -12.15
N ASN A 6 -2.09 18.93 -11.93
CA ASN A 6 -0.64 19.20 -11.91
C ASN A 6 -0.02 19.10 -10.51
N ARG A 7 -0.75 18.61 -9.52
CA ARG A 7 -0.22 18.53 -8.16
C ARG A 7 0.94 17.56 -8.07
N PHE A 8 2.07 18.05 -7.55
CA PHE A 8 3.25 17.21 -7.30
C PHE A 8 2.95 16.12 -6.25
N PRO A 9 3.26 14.83 -6.53
CA PRO A 9 2.92 13.68 -5.67
C PRO A 9 3.90 13.54 -4.51
N VAL A 10 3.85 14.47 -3.56
CA VAL A 10 4.81 14.58 -2.44
C VAL A 10 4.84 13.33 -1.57
N LEU A 11 3.66 12.80 -1.19
CA LEU A 11 3.60 11.64 -0.28
C LEU A 11 4.17 10.40 -0.95
N THR A 12 3.85 10.18 -2.23
CA THR A 12 4.41 9.07 -3.02
C THR A 12 5.93 9.18 -3.12
N VAL A 13 6.45 10.38 -3.45
CA VAL A 13 7.90 10.59 -3.55
C VAL A 13 8.58 10.38 -2.22
N VAL A 14 8.05 10.94 -1.14
CA VAL A 14 8.64 10.79 0.21
C VAL A 14 8.64 9.34 0.65
N THR A 15 7.50 8.64 0.55
CA THR A 15 7.41 7.23 0.98
C THR A 15 8.33 6.33 0.18
N LEU A 16 8.35 6.46 -1.16
CA LEU A 16 9.20 5.63 -1.99
C LEU A 16 10.69 5.95 -1.81
N THR A 17 11.07 7.24 -1.71
CA THR A 17 12.47 7.61 -1.45
C THR A 17 12.95 7.01 -0.13
N LEU A 18 12.14 7.13 0.92
CA LEU A 18 12.49 6.58 2.23
C LEU A 18 12.64 5.05 2.17
N THR A 19 11.67 4.35 1.54
CA THR A 19 11.73 2.90 1.40
C THR A 19 12.91 2.44 0.54
N VAL A 20 13.20 3.12 -0.59
CA VAL A 20 14.37 2.82 -1.44
C VAL A 20 15.67 3.00 -0.66
N THR A 21 15.81 4.12 0.06
CA THR A 21 17.01 4.42 0.84
C THR A 21 17.25 3.36 1.91
N LEU A 22 16.22 3.01 2.69
CA LEU A 22 16.34 2.01 3.75
C LEU A 22 16.53 0.59 3.19
N THR A 23 15.89 0.25 2.06
CA THR A 23 16.13 -1.01 1.36
C THR A 23 17.58 -1.11 0.87
N ALA A 24 18.14 -0.02 0.35
CA ALA A 24 19.52 0.01 -0.12
C ALA A 24 20.57 -0.22 0.99
N THR A 25 20.23 0.02 2.26
CA THR A 25 21.12 -0.29 3.39
C THR A 25 21.43 -1.79 3.53
N ARG A 26 20.64 -2.67 2.91
CA ARG A 26 20.93 -4.10 2.83
C ARG A 26 22.30 -4.39 2.20
N LEU A 27 22.70 -3.57 1.22
CA LEU A 27 24.00 -3.71 0.53
C LEU A 27 25.18 -3.52 1.48
N GLY A 28 24.98 -2.73 2.53
CA GLY A 28 26.01 -2.46 3.56
C GLY A 28 25.97 -3.41 4.77
N GLY A 29 25.04 -4.38 4.82
CA GLY A 29 24.92 -5.33 5.95
C GLY A 29 24.56 -4.66 7.29
N THR A 30 23.87 -3.52 7.29
CA THR A 30 23.66 -2.67 8.47
C THR A 30 22.68 -3.23 9.52
N GLY A 31 21.99 -4.33 9.24
CA GLY A 31 20.95 -4.88 10.13
C GLY A 31 19.64 -4.06 10.18
N VAL A 32 19.53 -2.93 9.48
CA VAL A 32 18.33 -2.06 9.45
C VAL A 32 17.11 -2.84 8.98
N GLU A 33 17.27 -3.71 7.99
CA GLU A 33 16.19 -4.57 7.51
C GLU A 33 15.62 -5.43 8.65
N HIS A 34 16.48 -6.06 9.46
CA HIS A 34 16.07 -6.89 10.58
C HIS A 34 15.29 -6.10 11.66
N ALA A 35 15.69 -4.85 11.89
CA ALA A 35 15.01 -3.99 12.87
C ALA A 35 13.63 -3.53 12.40
N LEU A 36 13.41 -3.41 11.07
CA LEU A 36 12.19 -2.82 10.51
C LEU A 36 11.20 -3.85 9.96
N ARG A 37 11.64 -5.03 9.54
CA ARG A 37 10.76 -6.08 9.00
C ARG A 37 9.81 -6.65 10.06
N ARG A 38 8.78 -7.37 9.62
CA ARG A 38 7.91 -8.15 10.51
C ARG A 38 8.73 -9.15 11.33
N ASP A 39 8.35 -9.32 12.58
CA ASP A 39 8.90 -10.30 13.49
C ASP A 39 7.86 -10.57 14.58
N PRO A 40 7.11 -11.70 14.51
CA PRO A 40 6.07 -12.03 15.46
C PRO A 40 6.57 -12.15 16.90
N ASP A 41 7.78 -12.63 17.11
CA ASP A 41 8.37 -12.80 18.45
C ASP A 41 8.67 -11.43 19.07
N ALA A 42 9.26 -10.52 18.28
CA ALA A 42 9.52 -9.15 18.70
C ALA A 42 8.23 -8.35 18.90
N LEU A 43 7.23 -8.53 18.04
CA LEU A 43 5.89 -7.92 18.21
C LEU A 43 5.25 -8.41 19.52
N GLY A 44 5.32 -9.71 19.82
CA GLY A 44 4.83 -10.31 21.06
C GLY A 44 5.55 -9.80 22.31
N SER A 45 6.80 -9.35 22.19
CA SER A 45 7.56 -8.71 23.27
C SER A 45 7.33 -7.20 23.41
N GLY A 46 6.42 -6.62 22.60
CA GLY A 46 5.99 -5.22 22.70
C GLY A 46 6.56 -4.28 21.64
N GLU A 47 7.27 -4.77 20.62
CA GLU A 47 7.78 -3.95 19.52
C GLU A 47 6.66 -3.57 18.52
N LEU A 48 5.65 -2.81 18.99
CA LEU A 48 4.43 -2.50 18.24
C LEU A 48 4.68 -1.70 16.94
N TRP A 49 5.82 -1.01 16.84
CA TRP A 49 6.19 -0.31 15.59
C TRP A 49 6.32 -1.26 14.39
N ARG A 50 6.53 -2.56 14.61
CA ARG A 50 6.63 -3.60 13.56
C ARG A 50 5.32 -3.83 12.82
N LEU A 51 4.19 -3.28 13.27
CA LEU A 51 2.96 -3.21 12.49
C LEU A 51 3.01 -2.17 11.36
N LEU A 52 3.95 -1.20 11.43
CA LEU A 52 4.08 -0.14 10.42
C LEU A 52 5.48 -0.06 9.81
N SER A 53 6.54 -0.31 10.58
CA SER A 53 7.91 -0.19 10.08
C SER A 53 8.24 -1.06 8.86
N PRO A 54 7.59 -2.23 8.62
CA PRO A 54 7.91 -3.03 7.44
C PRO A 54 7.60 -2.37 6.11
N VAL A 55 6.76 -1.29 6.07
CA VAL A 55 6.57 -0.50 4.84
C VAL A 55 7.86 0.19 4.38
N LEU A 56 8.83 0.37 5.27
CA LEU A 56 10.06 1.11 5.03
C LEU A 56 11.17 0.26 4.40
N VAL A 57 11.00 -1.04 4.29
CA VAL A 57 12.01 -1.94 3.73
C VAL A 57 11.36 -2.95 2.80
N GLN A 58 12.09 -3.31 1.72
CA GLN A 58 11.68 -4.37 0.80
C GLN A 58 12.63 -5.54 0.99
N THR A 59 12.10 -6.69 1.42
CA THR A 59 12.91 -7.86 1.80
C THR A 59 13.07 -8.88 0.68
N ASP A 60 12.42 -8.70 -0.48
CA ASP A 60 12.55 -9.62 -1.60
C ASP A 60 14.03 -9.77 -2.00
N PRO A 61 14.54 -11.01 -2.19
CA PRO A 61 15.93 -11.24 -2.57
C PRO A 61 16.24 -10.82 -4.02
N SER A 62 15.22 -10.78 -4.88
CA SER A 62 15.36 -10.41 -6.29
C SER A 62 15.30 -8.89 -6.47
N TRP A 63 16.40 -8.28 -6.89
CA TRP A 63 16.43 -6.86 -7.24
C TRP A 63 15.47 -6.50 -8.40
N PHE A 64 15.24 -7.43 -9.32
CA PHE A 64 14.25 -7.23 -10.38
C PHE A 64 12.83 -7.10 -9.78
N ALA A 65 12.47 -7.97 -8.83
CA ALA A 65 11.20 -7.89 -8.14
C ALA A 65 11.09 -6.57 -7.34
N VAL A 66 12.14 -6.19 -6.61
CA VAL A 66 12.20 -4.93 -5.86
C VAL A 66 11.95 -3.72 -6.76
N VAL A 67 12.65 -3.62 -7.89
CA VAL A 67 12.47 -2.52 -8.86
C VAL A 67 11.06 -2.53 -9.45
N SER A 68 10.53 -3.70 -9.79
CA SER A 68 9.16 -3.85 -10.33
C SER A 68 8.10 -3.39 -9.34
N VAL A 69 8.26 -3.74 -8.05
CA VAL A 69 7.39 -3.27 -6.98
C VAL A 69 7.44 -1.75 -6.86
N PHE A 70 8.63 -1.15 -6.82
CA PHE A 70 8.74 0.31 -6.72
C PHE A 70 8.13 1.03 -7.92
N ALA A 71 8.33 0.52 -9.14
CA ALA A 71 7.71 1.09 -10.34
C ALA A 71 6.17 1.03 -10.27
N THR A 72 5.62 -0.10 -9.84
CA THR A 72 4.17 -0.28 -9.67
C THR A 72 3.62 0.64 -8.59
N CYS A 73 4.28 0.69 -7.42
CA CYS A 73 3.90 1.57 -6.32
C CYS A 73 3.96 3.06 -6.72
N ALA A 74 4.96 3.47 -7.52
CA ALA A 74 5.05 4.83 -8.03
C ALA A 74 3.83 5.20 -8.88
N VAL A 75 3.42 4.33 -9.79
CA VAL A 75 2.23 4.54 -10.64
C VAL A 75 0.97 4.66 -9.79
N ILE A 76 0.73 3.69 -8.88
CA ILE A 76 -0.43 3.68 -7.99
C ILE A 76 -0.45 4.94 -7.11
N GLY A 77 0.69 5.29 -6.53
CA GLY A 77 0.82 6.42 -5.63
C GLY A 77 0.55 7.75 -6.31
N VAL A 78 1.17 7.99 -7.47
CA VAL A 78 0.96 9.22 -8.26
C VAL A 78 -0.50 9.38 -8.66
N ILE A 79 -1.14 8.32 -9.17
CA ILE A 79 -2.55 8.36 -9.54
C ILE A 79 -3.41 8.59 -8.28
N GLY A 80 -3.09 7.89 -7.20
CA GLY A 80 -3.79 8.04 -5.91
C GLY A 80 -3.75 9.48 -5.39
N GLU A 81 -2.57 10.15 -5.40
CA GLU A 81 -2.47 11.55 -4.96
C GLU A 81 -3.17 12.57 -5.87
N ARG A 82 -3.36 12.25 -7.14
CA ARG A 82 -4.15 13.08 -8.08
C ARG A 82 -5.66 12.90 -7.88
N VAL A 83 -6.08 11.70 -7.44
CA VAL A 83 -7.50 11.36 -7.22
C VAL A 83 -7.95 11.74 -5.82
N PHE A 84 -7.12 11.53 -4.80
CA PHE A 84 -7.45 11.79 -3.41
C PHE A 84 -6.75 13.04 -2.87
N SER A 85 -7.34 13.65 -1.83
CA SER A 85 -6.60 14.61 -1.01
C SER A 85 -5.48 13.90 -0.23
N ARG A 86 -4.41 14.64 0.13
CA ARG A 86 -3.28 14.06 0.91
C ARG A 86 -3.72 13.30 2.17
N PRO A 87 -4.62 13.84 3.02
CA PRO A 87 -5.09 13.08 4.18
C PRO A 87 -5.82 11.78 3.82
N ARG A 88 -6.62 11.78 2.74
CA ARG A 88 -7.30 10.55 2.28
C ARG A 88 -6.32 9.54 1.70
N TRP A 89 -5.34 10.00 0.92
CA TRP A 89 -4.28 9.14 0.42
C TRP A 89 -3.49 8.50 1.57
N ALA A 90 -3.05 9.32 2.55
CA ALA A 90 -2.33 8.82 3.72
C ALA A 90 -3.15 7.81 4.53
N ALA A 91 -4.45 8.05 4.70
CA ALA A 91 -5.33 7.11 5.39
C ALA A 91 -5.48 5.78 4.64
N LEU A 92 -5.58 5.79 3.29
CA LEU A 92 -5.60 4.58 2.47
C LEU A 92 -4.29 3.80 2.57
N TYR A 93 -3.15 4.51 2.53
CA TYR A 93 -1.82 3.94 2.69
C TYR A 93 -1.65 3.29 4.08
N LEU A 94 -2.04 3.99 5.14
CA LEU A 94 -1.91 3.50 6.52
C LEU A 94 -2.84 2.31 6.80
N VAL A 95 -4.08 2.35 6.35
CA VAL A 95 -5.01 1.21 6.55
C VAL A 95 -4.54 -0.01 5.77
N GLY A 96 -3.98 0.19 4.57
CA GLY A 96 -3.35 -0.88 3.80
C GLY A 96 -2.13 -1.47 4.52
N ALA A 97 -1.26 -0.61 5.05
CA ALA A 97 -0.10 -1.03 5.83
C ALA A 97 -0.49 -1.87 7.05
N LEU A 98 -1.41 -1.36 7.87
CA LEU A 98 -1.87 -2.06 9.07
C LEU A 98 -2.55 -3.39 8.76
N ALA A 99 -3.43 -3.43 7.75
CA ALA A 99 -4.10 -4.66 7.34
C ALA A 99 -3.11 -5.69 6.78
N GLY A 100 -2.19 -5.26 5.90
CA GLY A 100 -1.24 -6.16 5.25
C GLY A 100 -0.14 -6.64 6.18
N HIS A 101 0.42 -5.77 7.01
CA HIS A 101 1.44 -6.22 7.96
C HIS A 101 0.82 -6.98 9.12
N GLY A 102 -0.39 -6.63 9.57
CA GLY A 102 -1.09 -7.40 10.60
C GLY A 102 -1.33 -8.85 10.17
N ILE A 103 -1.86 -9.09 8.97
CA ILE A 103 -2.05 -10.46 8.48
C ILE A 103 -0.71 -11.11 8.08
N GLY A 104 0.25 -10.32 7.63
CA GLY A 104 1.59 -10.77 7.24
C GLY A 104 2.42 -11.32 8.41
N GLU A 105 2.13 -10.95 9.65
CA GLU A 105 2.75 -11.56 10.82
C GLU A 105 2.44 -13.08 10.89
N VAL A 106 1.28 -13.49 10.36
CA VAL A 106 0.86 -14.90 10.36
C VAL A 106 1.35 -15.62 9.11
N PHE A 107 1.12 -15.06 7.92
CA PHE A 107 1.34 -15.79 6.66
C PHE A 107 2.74 -15.59 6.07
N GLN A 108 3.34 -14.44 6.28
CA GLN A 108 4.65 -14.09 5.75
C GLN A 108 5.52 -13.42 6.83
N PRO A 109 5.80 -14.12 7.94
CA PRO A 109 6.63 -13.58 9.01
C PRO A 109 8.03 -13.24 8.49
N ARG A 110 8.68 -12.28 9.15
CA ARG A 110 10.07 -11.87 8.87
C ARG A 110 10.29 -11.26 7.48
N GLN A 111 9.23 -10.75 6.86
CA GLN A 111 9.30 -9.99 5.62
C GLN A 111 8.93 -8.52 5.82
N GLY A 112 9.19 -7.70 4.81
CA GLY A 112 8.78 -6.31 4.74
C GLY A 112 8.49 -5.92 3.30
N GLY A 113 7.65 -4.91 3.12
CA GLY A 113 7.31 -4.40 1.79
C GLY A 113 6.29 -3.28 1.84
N THR A 114 6.54 -2.23 1.08
CA THR A 114 5.60 -1.11 0.95
C THR A 114 4.38 -1.46 0.08
N SER A 115 4.44 -2.55 -0.69
CA SER A 115 3.40 -2.97 -1.65
C SER A 115 2.02 -3.13 -1.01
N VAL A 116 1.95 -3.66 0.21
CA VAL A 116 0.68 -3.84 0.93
C VAL A 116 0.01 -2.50 1.27
N ALA A 117 0.80 -1.47 1.60
CA ALA A 117 0.27 -0.13 1.83
C ALA A 117 -0.28 0.48 0.54
N PHE A 118 0.42 0.29 -0.59
CA PHE A 118 -0.07 0.73 -1.90
C PHE A 118 -1.26 -0.10 -2.39
N ALA A 119 -1.40 -1.37 -1.97
CA ALA A 119 -2.62 -2.15 -2.21
C ALA A 119 -3.85 -1.48 -1.58
N GLY A 120 -3.72 -0.87 -0.39
CA GLY A 120 -4.77 -0.05 0.21
C GLY A 120 -5.14 1.17 -0.65
N VAL A 121 -4.14 1.87 -1.20
CA VAL A 121 -4.38 2.99 -2.13
C VAL A 121 -5.08 2.50 -3.41
N LEU A 122 -4.65 1.35 -3.96
CA LEU A 122 -5.26 0.73 -5.15
C LEU A 122 -6.72 0.34 -4.89
N GLY A 123 -7.04 -0.23 -3.72
CA GLY A 123 -8.40 -0.51 -3.29
C GLY A 123 -9.26 0.76 -3.26
N GLY A 124 -8.73 1.85 -2.72
CA GLY A 124 -9.36 3.17 -2.76
C GLY A 124 -9.63 3.65 -4.20
N LEU A 125 -8.66 3.50 -5.10
CA LEU A 125 -8.81 3.82 -6.53
C LEU A 125 -9.89 2.96 -7.19
N ALA A 126 -9.98 1.67 -6.84
CA ALA A 126 -11.03 0.77 -7.32
C ALA A 126 -12.43 1.27 -6.92
N ALA A 127 -12.62 1.62 -5.65
CA ALA A 127 -13.89 2.18 -5.17
C ALA A 127 -14.24 3.51 -5.87
N HIS A 128 -13.24 4.34 -6.16
CA HIS A 128 -13.43 5.59 -6.90
C HIS A 128 -13.75 5.33 -8.38
N ALA A 129 -13.14 4.32 -9.00
CA ALA A 129 -13.36 3.93 -10.40
C ALA A 129 -14.82 3.52 -10.68
N LEU A 130 -15.52 2.94 -9.68
CA LEU A 130 -16.93 2.59 -9.77
C LEU A 130 -17.89 3.80 -9.79
N ARG A 131 -17.38 5.03 -9.72
CA ARG A 131 -18.21 6.25 -9.81
C ARG A 131 -18.47 6.61 -11.27
N ARG A 132 -19.71 7.04 -11.57
CA ARG A 132 -20.00 7.71 -12.85
C ARG A 132 -19.15 9.00 -12.94
N GLY A 133 -18.43 9.18 -14.06
CA GLY A 133 -17.52 10.32 -14.25
C GLY A 133 -16.22 10.21 -13.44
N SER A 134 -15.77 8.99 -13.13
CA SER A 134 -14.48 8.76 -12.47
C SER A 134 -13.32 9.38 -13.26
N ARG A 135 -12.40 10.04 -12.54
CA ARG A 135 -11.16 10.60 -13.09
C ARG A 135 -10.01 9.60 -13.16
N VAL A 136 -10.22 8.39 -12.68
CA VAL A 136 -9.25 7.30 -12.80
C VAL A 136 -9.10 6.94 -14.29
N PRO A 137 -7.87 6.84 -14.83
CA PRO A 137 -7.66 6.43 -16.21
C PRO A 137 -8.32 5.08 -16.53
N LYS A 138 -8.93 4.94 -17.71
CA LYS A 138 -9.67 3.72 -18.11
C LYS A 138 -8.89 2.42 -17.92
N PRO A 139 -7.59 2.32 -18.29
CA PRO A 139 -6.81 1.11 -18.01
C PRO A 139 -6.73 0.79 -16.52
N VAL A 140 -6.58 1.82 -15.67
CA VAL A 140 -6.54 1.63 -14.22
C VAL A 140 -7.92 1.24 -13.67
N GLN A 141 -9.01 1.76 -14.24
CA GLN A 141 -10.38 1.34 -13.88
C GLN A 141 -10.57 -0.16 -14.14
N PHE A 142 -10.10 -0.65 -15.29
CA PHE A 142 -10.17 -2.08 -15.63
C PHE A 142 -9.40 -2.93 -14.62
N TRP A 143 -8.13 -2.61 -14.38
CA TRP A 143 -7.31 -3.33 -13.41
C TRP A 143 -7.82 -3.22 -11.98
N ALA A 144 -8.36 -2.05 -11.61
CA ALA A 144 -8.97 -1.85 -10.30
C ALA A 144 -10.24 -2.71 -10.12
N ALA A 145 -11.08 -2.82 -11.15
CA ALA A 145 -12.27 -3.69 -11.11
C ALA A 145 -11.89 -5.17 -11.02
N LEU A 146 -10.87 -5.60 -11.78
CA LEU A 146 -10.34 -6.96 -11.71
C LEU A 146 -9.67 -7.25 -10.35
N GLY A 147 -9.11 -6.24 -9.73
CA GLY A 147 -8.49 -6.34 -8.39
C GLY A 147 -9.46 -6.76 -7.29
N ILE A 148 -10.78 -6.51 -7.43
CA ILE A 148 -11.76 -6.88 -6.42
C ILE A 148 -11.88 -8.41 -6.26
N PRO A 149 -12.19 -9.19 -7.31
CA PRO A 149 -12.23 -10.64 -7.19
C PRO A 149 -10.86 -11.24 -6.87
N LEU A 150 -9.77 -10.69 -7.43
CA LEU A 150 -8.42 -11.14 -7.11
C LEU A 150 -8.08 -10.94 -5.63
N ALA A 151 -8.44 -9.79 -5.04
CA ALA A 151 -8.18 -9.53 -3.63
C ALA A 151 -8.93 -10.50 -2.70
N VAL A 152 -10.12 -10.97 -3.10
CA VAL A 152 -10.83 -12.02 -2.35
C VAL A 152 -10.08 -13.34 -2.46
N ILE A 153 -9.61 -13.72 -3.66
CA ILE A 153 -8.82 -14.93 -3.89
C ILE A 153 -7.50 -14.85 -3.10
N ASP A 154 -6.77 -13.74 -3.20
CA ASP A 154 -5.51 -13.53 -2.49
C ASP A 154 -5.68 -13.70 -0.98
N THR A 155 -6.73 -13.09 -0.40
CA THR A 155 -7.02 -13.21 1.04
C THR A 155 -7.29 -14.67 1.45
N THR A 156 -7.93 -15.47 0.59
CA THR A 156 -8.20 -16.89 0.85
C THR A 156 -7.01 -17.80 0.55
N SER A 157 -6.02 -17.31 -0.21
CA SER A 157 -4.79 -18.03 -0.59
C SER A 157 -3.58 -17.65 0.25
N GLU A 158 -3.81 -17.04 1.43
CA GLU A 158 -2.75 -16.60 2.37
C GLU A 158 -1.82 -15.51 1.78
N ASP A 159 -2.22 -14.84 0.69
CA ASP A 159 -1.52 -13.67 0.19
C ASP A 159 -1.88 -12.43 1.02
N ILE A 160 -0.86 -11.63 1.31
CA ILE A 160 -1.00 -10.47 2.20
C ILE A 160 -1.51 -9.21 1.50
N HIS A 161 -1.78 -9.22 0.19
CA HIS A 161 -2.21 -8.04 -0.57
C HIS A 161 -3.74 -7.92 -0.67
N GLY A 162 -4.49 -9.01 -0.56
CA GLY A 162 -5.94 -9.02 -0.69
C GLY A 162 -6.63 -8.21 0.39
N LEU A 163 -6.33 -8.47 1.66
CA LEU A 163 -6.95 -7.76 2.78
C LEU A 163 -6.67 -6.25 2.78
N PRO A 164 -5.44 -5.76 2.56
CA PRO A 164 -5.16 -4.33 2.38
C PRO A 164 -5.98 -3.67 1.29
N PHE A 165 -6.11 -4.32 0.14
CA PHE A 165 -6.92 -3.82 -0.97
C PHE A 165 -8.39 -3.68 -0.55
N LEU A 166 -8.98 -4.71 0.07
CA LEU A 166 -10.35 -4.68 0.54
C LEU A 166 -10.59 -3.63 1.64
N ALA A 167 -9.63 -3.45 2.54
CA ALA A 167 -9.67 -2.42 3.58
C ALA A 167 -9.69 -1.01 2.99
N GLY A 168 -8.80 -0.73 2.03
CA GLY A 168 -8.78 0.55 1.30
C GLY A 168 -10.04 0.79 0.48
N PHE A 169 -10.56 -0.25 -0.18
CA PHE A 169 -11.82 -0.21 -0.91
C PHE A 169 -12.99 0.15 0.00
N GLY A 170 -13.13 -0.54 1.14
CA GLY A 170 -14.18 -0.29 2.12
C GLY A 170 -14.11 1.11 2.72
N LEU A 171 -12.89 1.60 3.06
CA LEU A 171 -12.70 2.95 3.58
C LEU A 171 -13.13 4.02 2.57
N ALA A 172 -12.80 3.85 1.30
CA ALA A 172 -13.21 4.80 0.26
C ALA A 172 -14.72 4.77 -0.01
N LEU A 173 -15.38 3.60 0.09
CA LEU A 173 -16.83 3.49 0.04
C LEU A 173 -17.50 4.20 1.23
N PHE A 174 -16.94 4.04 2.43
CA PHE A 174 -17.42 4.74 3.63
C PHE A 174 -17.37 6.26 3.45
N TRP A 175 -16.28 6.82 2.93
CA TRP A 175 -16.22 8.27 2.64
C TRP A 175 -17.28 8.70 1.64
N ARG A 176 -17.51 7.91 0.59
CA ARG A 176 -18.58 8.20 -0.39
C ARG A 176 -19.96 8.31 0.26
N TRP A 177 -20.27 7.34 1.12
CA TRP A 177 -21.56 7.34 1.83
C TRP A 177 -21.70 8.56 2.75
N ARG A 178 -20.62 8.90 3.47
CA ARG A 178 -20.60 10.08 4.35
C ARG A 178 -20.73 11.39 3.56
N ASP A 179 -19.98 11.55 2.46
CA ASP A 179 -19.97 12.77 1.65
C ASP A 179 -21.28 12.95 0.84
N ALA A 180 -22.15 11.94 0.75
CA ALA A 180 -23.46 11.98 0.10
C ALA A 180 -24.62 12.36 1.03
N ARG A 181 -24.37 12.43 2.34
CA ARG A 181 -25.32 12.91 3.37
C ARG A 181 -25.16 14.38 3.65
#